data_f1eb4726993f6b42e78e510f1486b533
#
_entry.id   f1eb4726993f6b42e78e510f1486b533
#
_cell.length_a   1.000
_cell.length_b   1.000
_cell.length_c   1.000
_cell.angle_alpha   90.00
_cell.angle_beta   90.00
_cell.angle_gamma   90.00
#
_symmetry.space_group_name_H-M   'P 1'
#
loop_
_entity.id
_entity.type
_entity.pdbx_description
1 polymer ?
#
loop_
_entity_poly.entity_id
_entity_poly.type
_entity_poly.pdbx_seq_one_letter_code
_entity_poly.pdbx_strand_id
1 'polypeptide(L)'
;MIDRLFTFGFLGHDLLLGVLSRHLLLVKRFLLAISYLVLLAFFLPTLASFQRDFGEMAGNLLIVILFLSPLSALFRMPLLLVLMGLRRELGILMGCLALVHGIGYLAPPSFLWGTGQSLFQVSGFVWEKGIAAGIIGLVLILPLLLTSNTFSMRLLGGKSWKRLHRLAYPAFFFIVFHRFFMGQSTQSIEPFFEVLLLLGSYEIGRAHV
;
A
#
# COMPACT_ATOMS: atom_id res chain seq x y z
N MET A 1 -21.43 -13.13 -35.84
CA MET A 1 -20.74 -13.99 -34.81
C MET A 1 -19.88 -13.16 -33.88
N ILE A 2 -19.21 -12.13 -34.34
CA ILE A 2 -18.39 -11.21 -33.53
C ILE A 2 -19.26 -10.38 -32.57
N ASP A 3 -20.43 -9.91 -32.97
CA ASP A 3 -21.34 -9.13 -32.11
C ASP A 3 -21.85 -9.91 -30.89
N ARG A 4 -22.00 -11.22 -30.99
CA ARG A 4 -22.43 -12.04 -29.84
C ARG A 4 -21.31 -12.24 -28.81
N LEU A 5 -20.04 -12.23 -29.19
CA LEU A 5 -18.91 -12.31 -28.27
C LEU A 5 -18.75 -11.00 -27.48
N PHE A 6 -18.98 -9.85 -28.12
CA PHE A 6 -18.97 -8.55 -27.44
C PHE A 6 -20.13 -8.40 -26.46
N THR A 7 -21.34 -8.86 -26.81
CA THR A 7 -22.49 -8.80 -25.90
C THR A 7 -22.36 -9.73 -24.69
N PHE A 8 -21.74 -10.90 -24.83
CA PHE A 8 -21.45 -11.80 -23.69
C PHE A 8 -20.40 -11.23 -22.74
N GLY A 9 -19.38 -10.57 -23.25
CA GLY A 9 -18.38 -9.86 -22.44
C GLY A 9 -19.00 -8.69 -21.66
N PHE A 10 -19.90 -7.96 -22.25
CA PHE A 10 -20.61 -6.85 -21.62
C PHE A 10 -21.56 -7.32 -20.50
N LEU A 11 -22.34 -8.36 -20.73
CA LEU A 11 -23.26 -8.92 -19.73
C LEU A 11 -22.52 -9.49 -18.51
N GLY A 12 -21.41 -10.17 -18.70
CA GLY A 12 -20.56 -10.65 -17.60
C GLY A 12 -19.93 -9.51 -16.78
N HIS A 13 -19.54 -8.45 -17.45
CA HIS A 13 -18.98 -7.25 -16.83
C HIS A 13 -20.03 -6.50 -15.97
N ASP A 14 -21.25 -6.30 -16.48
CA ASP A 14 -22.31 -5.62 -15.76
C ASP A 14 -22.80 -6.44 -14.57
N LEU A 15 -22.85 -7.76 -14.69
CA LEU A 15 -23.18 -8.66 -13.59
C LEU A 15 -22.13 -8.59 -12.49
N LEU A 16 -20.83 -8.64 -12.84
CA LEU A 16 -19.70 -8.48 -11.90
C LEU A 16 -19.74 -7.14 -11.18
N LEU A 17 -20.01 -6.05 -11.90
CA LEU A 17 -20.13 -4.71 -11.33
C LEU A 17 -21.35 -4.63 -10.39
N GLY A 18 -22.48 -5.21 -10.79
CA GLY A 18 -23.68 -5.27 -9.95
C GLY A 18 -23.46 -6.02 -8.65
N VAL A 19 -22.80 -7.18 -8.71
CA VAL A 19 -22.44 -7.97 -7.53
C VAL A 19 -21.42 -7.21 -6.67
N LEU A 20 -20.34 -6.66 -7.27
CA LEU A 20 -19.30 -5.96 -6.54
C LEU A 20 -19.82 -4.69 -5.85
N SER A 21 -20.69 -3.92 -6.51
CA SER A 21 -21.29 -2.72 -5.90
C SER A 21 -22.24 -3.06 -4.74
N ARG A 22 -23.03 -4.12 -4.86
CA ARG A 22 -23.93 -4.59 -3.78
C ARG A 22 -23.14 -5.07 -2.55
N HIS A 23 -21.99 -5.72 -2.78
CA HIS A 23 -21.18 -6.26 -1.69
C HIS A 23 -20.01 -5.35 -1.28
N LEU A 24 -19.90 -4.15 -1.86
CA LEU A 24 -18.81 -3.22 -1.57
C LEU A 24 -18.62 -2.95 -0.07
N LEU A 25 -19.72 -2.83 0.68
CA LEU A 25 -19.65 -2.63 2.13
C LEU A 25 -19.06 -3.84 2.85
N LEU A 26 -19.42 -5.05 2.42
CA LEU A 26 -18.85 -6.28 2.98
C LEU A 26 -17.37 -6.40 2.66
N VAL A 27 -16.96 -6.09 1.43
CA VAL A 27 -15.55 -6.08 1.02
C VAL A 27 -14.75 -5.08 1.86
N LYS A 28 -15.27 -3.87 2.10
CA LYS A 28 -14.65 -2.87 2.97
C LYS A 28 -14.46 -3.38 4.39
N ARG A 29 -15.49 -3.98 4.98
CA ARG A 29 -15.42 -4.55 6.34
C ARG A 29 -14.43 -5.71 6.40
N PHE A 30 -14.40 -6.55 5.38
CA PHE A 30 -13.46 -7.65 5.28
C PHE A 30 -11.99 -7.16 5.19
N LEU A 31 -11.71 -6.17 4.35
CA LEU A 31 -10.37 -5.56 4.25
C LEU A 31 -9.94 -4.94 5.58
N LEU A 32 -10.82 -4.25 6.28
CA LEU A 32 -10.54 -3.71 7.62
C LEU A 32 -10.29 -4.82 8.64
N ALA A 33 -11.08 -5.90 8.62
CA ALA A 33 -10.86 -7.05 9.49
C ALA A 33 -9.49 -7.70 9.25
N ILE A 34 -9.11 -7.90 7.98
CA ILE A 34 -7.76 -8.38 7.64
C ILE A 34 -6.69 -7.42 8.15
N SER A 35 -6.87 -6.11 8.03
CA SER A 35 -5.91 -5.12 8.53
C SER A 35 -5.69 -5.25 10.03
N TYR A 36 -6.75 -5.45 10.82
CA TYR A 36 -6.65 -5.72 12.25
C TYR A 36 -5.98 -7.06 12.56
N LEU A 37 -6.32 -8.11 11.79
CA LEU A 37 -5.66 -9.41 11.95
C LEU A 37 -4.16 -9.35 11.65
N VAL A 38 -3.74 -8.58 10.65
CA VAL A 38 -2.32 -8.33 10.36
C VAL A 38 -1.63 -7.66 11.53
N LEU A 39 -2.25 -6.65 12.16
CA LEU A 39 -1.68 -6.00 13.35
C LEU A 39 -1.59 -6.96 14.54
N LEU A 40 -2.60 -7.80 14.76
CA LEU A 40 -2.57 -8.81 15.82
C LEU A 40 -1.53 -9.89 15.55
N ALA A 41 -1.34 -10.25 14.27
CA ALA A 41 -0.34 -11.20 13.84
C ALA A 41 1.09 -10.79 14.22
N PHE A 42 1.36 -9.49 14.37
CA PHE A 42 2.64 -8.98 14.86
C PHE A 42 3.06 -9.60 16.20
N PHE A 43 2.11 -9.89 17.09
CA PHE A 43 2.39 -10.46 18.40
C PHE A 43 2.61 -11.99 18.39
N LEU A 44 2.47 -12.63 17.23
CA LEU A 44 2.67 -14.08 17.10
C LEU A 44 4.10 -14.38 16.63
N PRO A 45 4.95 -15.02 17.47
CA PRO A 45 6.35 -15.32 17.11
C PRO A 45 6.48 -16.16 15.84
N THR A 46 5.49 -16.99 15.55
CA THR A 46 5.46 -17.86 14.36
C THR A 46 5.41 -17.08 13.04
N LEU A 47 5.00 -15.82 13.07
CA LEU A 47 4.88 -14.98 11.87
C LEU A 47 6.12 -14.11 11.61
N ALA A 48 7.16 -14.22 12.44
CA ALA A 48 8.42 -13.53 12.21
C ALA A 48 9.06 -13.88 10.84
N SER A 49 8.83 -15.11 10.33
CA SER A 49 9.31 -15.54 9.02
C SER A 49 8.62 -14.82 7.84
N PHE A 50 7.41 -14.28 8.04
CA PHE A 50 6.61 -13.60 7.01
C PHE A 50 6.83 -12.09 6.95
N GLN A 51 7.72 -11.53 7.77
CA GLN A 51 7.97 -10.07 7.81
C GLN A 51 8.38 -9.51 6.45
N ARG A 52 9.20 -10.24 5.69
CA ARG A 52 9.59 -9.85 4.34
C ARG A 52 8.38 -9.81 3.41
N ASP A 53 7.56 -10.85 3.42
CA ASP A 53 6.37 -10.96 2.56
C ASP A 53 5.38 -9.84 2.84
N PHE A 54 5.22 -9.44 4.11
CA PHE A 54 4.40 -8.27 4.48
C PHE A 54 4.94 -6.97 3.85
N GLY A 55 6.26 -6.78 3.81
CA GLY A 55 6.88 -5.64 3.15
C GLY A 55 6.65 -5.63 1.63
N GLU A 56 6.81 -6.78 0.99
CA GLU A 56 6.55 -6.94 -0.45
C GLU A 56 5.08 -6.68 -0.78
N MET A 57 4.15 -7.23 -0.01
CA MET A 57 2.71 -6.98 -0.17
C MET A 57 2.35 -5.51 0.04
N ALA A 58 2.93 -4.85 1.05
CA ALA A 58 2.71 -3.43 1.30
C ALA A 58 3.17 -2.57 0.13
N GLY A 59 4.37 -2.82 -0.41
CA GLY A 59 4.91 -2.13 -1.57
C GLY A 59 4.03 -2.30 -2.81
N ASN A 60 3.61 -3.53 -3.11
CA ASN A 60 2.74 -3.83 -4.24
C ASN A 60 1.35 -3.16 -4.10
N LEU A 61 0.76 -3.16 -2.90
CA LEU A 61 -0.50 -2.45 -2.64
C LEU A 61 -0.35 -0.93 -2.82
N LEU A 62 0.77 -0.35 -2.40
CA LEU A 62 1.04 1.07 -2.60
C LEU A 62 1.07 1.43 -4.10
N ILE A 63 1.72 0.60 -4.93
CA ILE A 63 1.71 0.74 -6.39
C ILE A 63 0.27 0.74 -6.91
N VAL A 64 -0.50 -0.28 -6.58
CA VAL A 64 -1.90 -0.40 -7.01
C VAL A 64 -2.70 0.84 -6.64
N ILE A 65 -2.60 1.31 -5.38
CA ILE A 65 -3.33 2.47 -4.87
C ILE A 65 -2.95 3.74 -5.63
N LEU A 66 -1.66 3.95 -5.92
CA LEU A 66 -1.18 5.12 -6.63
C LEU A 66 -1.63 5.15 -8.09
N PHE A 67 -1.57 3.98 -8.76
CA PHE A 67 -1.97 3.86 -10.17
C PHE A 67 -3.48 3.86 -10.38
N LEU A 68 -4.26 3.48 -9.38
CA LEU A 68 -5.71 3.38 -9.50
C LEU A 68 -6.37 4.70 -9.94
N SER A 69 -5.88 5.85 -9.44
CA SER A 69 -6.42 7.17 -9.82
C SER A 69 -6.13 7.56 -11.27
N PRO A 70 -4.87 7.55 -11.74
CA PRO A 70 -4.58 7.89 -13.13
C PRO A 70 -5.21 6.90 -14.11
N LEU A 71 -5.24 5.60 -13.79
CA LEU A 71 -5.88 4.60 -14.63
C LEU A 71 -7.40 4.82 -14.73
N SER A 72 -8.06 5.16 -13.63
CA SER A 72 -9.50 5.44 -13.63
C SER A 72 -9.85 6.70 -14.43
N ALA A 73 -8.97 7.70 -14.41
CA ALA A 73 -9.13 8.93 -15.18
C ALA A 73 -8.91 8.68 -16.69
N LEU A 74 -7.93 7.84 -17.04
CA LEU A 74 -7.57 7.56 -18.43
C LEU A 74 -8.59 6.63 -19.11
N PHE A 75 -8.93 5.51 -18.47
CA PHE A 75 -9.75 4.47 -19.09
C PHE A 75 -11.24 4.58 -18.78
N ARG A 76 -11.63 5.36 -17.75
CA ARG A 76 -13.03 5.56 -17.31
C ARG A 76 -13.84 4.25 -17.19
N MET A 77 -13.17 3.14 -16.91
CA MET A 77 -13.81 1.83 -16.79
C MET A 77 -14.61 1.75 -15.48
N PRO A 78 -15.85 1.25 -15.50
CA PRO A 78 -16.68 1.11 -14.30
C PRO A 78 -16.01 0.31 -13.18
N LEU A 79 -15.24 -0.74 -13.53
CA LEU A 79 -14.48 -1.54 -12.57
C LEU A 79 -13.46 -0.67 -11.79
N LEU A 80 -12.73 0.22 -12.47
CA LEU A 80 -11.77 1.11 -11.82
C LEU A 80 -12.45 2.10 -10.87
N LEU A 81 -13.66 2.56 -11.20
CA LEU A 81 -14.45 3.43 -10.33
C LEU A 81 -14.88 2.69 -9.05
N VAL A 82 -15.28 1.42 -9.15
CA VAL A 82 -15.60 0.59 -7.99
C VAL A 82 -14.35 0.36 -7.13
N LEU A 83 -13.19 0.06 -7.74
CA LEU A 83 -11.92 -0.11 -7.04
C LEU A 83 -11.47 1.19 -6.35
N MET A 84 -11.72 2.36 -6.96
CA MET A 84 -11.52 3.65 -6.31
C MET A 84 -12.30 3.78 -5.00
N GLY A 85 -13.47 3.16 -4.91
CA GLY A 85 -14.25 3.08 -3.68
C GLY A 85 -13.59 2.28 -2.55
N LEU A 86 -12.61 1.41 -2.86
CA LEU A 86 -11.83 0.61 -1.90
C LEU A 86 -10.47 1.23 -1.53
N ARG A 87 -10.09 2.33 -2.17
CA ARG A 87 -8.74 2.93 -2.03
C ARG A 87 -8.35 3.20 -0.58
N ARG A 88 -9.32 3.63 0.24
CA ARG A 88 -9.07 3.90 1.66
C ARG A 88 -8.75 2.62 2.43
N GLU A 89 -9.55 1.59 2.26
CA GLU A 89 -9.41 0.31 2.95
C GLU A 89 -8.12 -0.41 2.52
N LEU A 90 -7.79 -0.36 1.23
CA LEU A 90 -6.52 -0.85 0.71
C LEU A 90 -5.33 -0.06 1.29
N GLY A 91 -5.47 1.27 1.44
CA GLY A 91 -4.45 2.11 2.08
C GLY A 91 -4.24 1.78 3.56
N ILE A 92 -5.31 1.47 4.30
CA ILE A 92 -5.22 1.02 5.69
C ILE A 92 -4.50 -0.34 5.76
N LEU A 93 -4.90 -1.30 4.92
CA LEU A 93 -4.26 -2.62 4.85
C LEU A 93 -2.77 -2.49 4.53
N MET A 94 -2.44 -1.72 3.49
CA MET A 94 -1.05 -1.41 3.12
C MET A 94 -0.25 -0.83 4.29
N GLY A 95 -0.81 0.16 5.00
CA GLY A 95 -0.16 0.78 6.15
C GLY A 95 0.04 -0.20 7.31
N CYS A 96 -0.92 -1.08 7.58
CA CYS A 96 -0.78 -2.13 8.61
C CYS A 96 0.32 -3.13 8.24
N LEU A 97 0.37 -3.59 6.99
CA LEU A 97 1.43 -4.48 6.50
C LEU A 97 2.81 -3.82 6.60
N ALA A 98 2.92 -2.53 6.20
CA ALA A 98 4.16 -1.77 6.31
C ALA A 98 4.62 -1.58 7.76
N LEU A 99 3.68 -1.37 8.70
CA LEU A 99 3.97 -1.28 10.13
C LEU A 99 4.52 -2.61 10.68
N VAL A 100 3.83 -3.71 10.42
CA VAL A 100 4.26 -5.04 10.88
C VAL A 100 5.63 -5.40 10.31
N HIS A 101 5.87 -5.11 9.03
CA HIS A 101 7.18 -5.27 8.41
C HIS A 101 8.25 -4.42 9.09
N GLY A 102 8.05 -3.10 9.13
CA GLY A 102 9.06 -2.16 9.62
C GLY A 102 9.34 -2.31 11.12
N ILE A 103 8.29 -2.35 11.95
CA ILE A 103 8.47 -2.53 13.40
C ILE A 103 9.00 -3.93 13.70
N GLY A 104 8.56 -4.94 12.94
CA GLY A 104 9.02 -6.31 13.13
C GLY A 104 10.53 -6.48 12.93
N TYR A 105 11.16 -5.69 12.05
CA TYR A 105 12.60 -5.66 11.90
C TYR A 105 13.30 -4.77 12.95
N LEU A 106 12.71 -3.60 13.26
CA LEU A 106 13.31 -2.67 14.23
C LEU A 106 13.21 -3.17 15.68
N ALA A 107 12.06 -3.72 16.06
CA ALA A 107 11.78 -4.22 17.39
C ALA A 107 10.90 -5.48 17.28
N PRO A 108 11.47 -6.64 16.99
CA PRO A 108 10.72 -7.88 16.83
C PRO A 108 9.98 -8.22 18.13
N PRO A 109 8.87 -8.99 18.09
CA PRO A 109 8.12 -9.40 19.26
C PRO A 109 8.98 -10.08 20.32
N SER A 110 9.97 -10.88 19.92
CA SER A 110 10.96 -11.50 20.83
C SER A 110 11.73 -10.47 21.66
N PHE A 111 12.03 -9.30 21.09
CA PHE A 111 12.65 -8.19 21.83
C PHE A 111 11.70 -7.60 22.86
N LEU A 112 10.42 -7.40 22.51
CA LEU A 112 9.40 -6.88 23.42
C LEU A 112 9.15 -7.82 24.63
N TRP A 113 9.31 -9.12 24.43
CA TRP A 113 9.19 -10.13 25.47
C TRP A 113 10.50 -10.41 26.23
N GLY A 114 11.58 -9.66 25.92
CA GLY A 114 12.88 -9.83 26.56
C GLY A 114 13.66 -11.08 26.15
N THR A 115 13.21 -11.80 25.11
CA THR A 115 13.84 -13.05 24.64
C THR A 115 14.67 -12.90 23.39
N GLY A 116 14.66 -11.74 22.76
CA GLY A 116 15.37 -11.45 21.51
C GLY A 116 16.10 -10.12 21.53
N GLN A 117 16.84 -9.87 20.46
CA GLN A 117 17.59 -8.63 20.24
C GLN A 117 16.94 -7.81 19.13
N SER A 118 16.90 -6.49 19.27
CA SER A 118 16.49 -5.59 18.20
C SER A 118 17.59 -5.46 17.16
N LEU A 119 17.24 -4.97 15.96
CA LEU A 119 18.21 -4.63 14.92
C LEU A 119 19.29 -3.67 15.44
N PHE A 120 18.90 -2.74 16.32
CA PHE A 120 19.82 -1.78 16.95
C PHE A 120 20.88 -2.45 17.86
N GLN A 121 20.54 -3.56 18.48
CA GLN A 121 21.47 -4.30 19.39
C GLN A 121 22.40 -5.23 18.63
N VAL A 122 21.88 -5.87 17.54
CA VAL A 122 22.65 -6.89 16.79
C VAL A 122 23.68 -6.28 15.86
N SER A 123 23.37 -5.17 15.18
CA SER A 123 24.16 -4.68 14.06
C SER A 123 25.04 -3.47 14.38
N GLY A 124 24.98 -2.93 15.63
CA GLY A 124 25.62 -1.64 15.91
C GLY A 124 25.19 -0.64 14.84
N PHE A 125 23.92 -0.39 14.74
CA PHE A 125 23.16 0.42 13.77
C PHE A 125 24.03 1.07 12.66
N VAL A 126 24.45 0.26 11.70
CA VAL A 126 25.04 0.79 10.48
C VAL A 126 23.87 1.29 9.62
N TRP A 127 23.87 2.59 9.35
CA TRP A 127 22.92 3.22 8.43
C TRP A 127 23.15 2.70 7.01
N GLU A 128 22.73 1.48 6.75
CA GLU A 128 22.65 1.02 5.38
C GLU A 128 21.60 1.86 4.65
N LYS A 129 21.95 2.32 3.45
CA LYS A 129 21.11 3.21 2.63
C LYS A 129 19.69 2.65 2.45
N GLY A 130 19.58 1.33 2.34
CA GLY A 130 18.29 0.65 2.23
C GLY A 130 17.43 0.75 3.49
N ILE A 131 18.02 0.54 4.67
CA ILE A 131 17.32 0.63 5.96
C ILE A 131 16.86 2.06 6.21
N ALA A 132 17.73 3.04 5.98
CA ALA A 132 17.38 4.45 6.14
C ALA A 132 16.20 4.85 5.23
N ALA A 133 16.23 4.44 3.96
CA ALA A 133 15.12 4.68 3.04
C ALA A 133 13.82 4.02 3.50
N GLY A 134 13.87 2.78 4.02
CA GLY A 134 12.71 2.09 4.57
C GLY A 134 12.11 2.80 5.78
N ILE A 135 12.94 3.28 6.70
CA ILE A 135 12.50 4.05 7.88
C ILE A 135 11.83 5.36 7.45
N ILE A 136 12.44 6.11 6.53
CA ILE A 136 11.84 7.36 6.02
C ILE A 136 10.49 7.05 5.34
N GLY A 137 10.43 6.02 4.50
CA GLY A 137 9.18 5.58 3.87
C GLY A 137 8.11 5.25 4.89
N LEU A 138 8.45 4.50 5.95
CA LEU A 138 7.53 4.15 7.03
C LEU A 138 7.04 5.39 7.78
N VAL A 139 7.93 6.32 8.13
CA VAL A 139 7.58 7.58 8.81
C VAL A 139 6.61 8.42 7.96
N LEU A 140 6.77 8.42 6.63
CA LEU A 140 5.86 9.12 5.73
C LEU A 140 4.49 8.42 5.59
N ILE A 141 4.44 7.09 5.73
CA ILE A 141 3.18 6.32 5.71
C ILE A 141 2.38 6.49 6.99
N LEU A 142 3.02 6.68 8.15
CA LEU A 142 2.34 6.79 9.44
C LEU A 142 1.23 7.84 9.46
N PRO A 143 1.46 9.12 9.09
CA PRO A 143 0.40 10.13 9.08
C PRO A 143 -0.73 9.79 8.10
N LEU A 144 -0.42 9.11 6.98
CA LEU A 144 -1.43 8.66 6.03
C LEU A 144 -2.34 7.61 6.65
N LEU A 145 -1.76 6.63 7.33
CA LEU A 145 -2.50 5.57 8.02
C LEU A 145 -3.37 6.15 9.15
N LEU A 146 -2.80 6.98 10.02
CA LEU A 146 -3.50 7.58 11.15
C LEU A 146 -4.65 8.51 10.72
N THR A 147 -4.53 9.15 9.56
CA THR A 147 -5.56 10.06 9.03
C THR A 147 -6.51 9.40 8.02
N SER A 148 -6.38 8.09 7.77
CA SER A 148 -7.24 7.33 6.86
C SER A 148 -8.61 6.98 7.49
N ASN A 149 -9.20 7.91 8.23
CA ASN A 149 -10.51 7.75 8.87
C ASN A 149 -11.38 9.00 8.66
N THR A 150 -12.69 8.84 8.85
CA THR A 150 -13.67 9.90 8.64
C THR A 150 -13.54 11.04 9.64
N PHE A 151 -13.11 10.76 10.87
CA PHE A 151 -12.90 11.77 11.90
C PHE A 151 -11.76 12.71 11.50
N SER A 152 -10.59 12.18 11.14
CA SER A 152 -9.44 12.97 10.70
C SER A 152 -9.75 13.78 9.44
N MET A 153 -10.49 13.20 8.49
CA MET A 153 -10.91 13.92 7.28
C MET A 153 -11.83 15.11 7.59
N ARG A 154 -12.73 14.98 8.57
CA ARG A 154 -13.59 16.08 9.02
C ARG A 154 -12.80 17.14 9.78
N LEU A 155 -11.87 16.73 10.64
CA LEU A 155 -11.04 17.62 11.46
C LEU A 155 -10.08 18.47 10.60
N LEU A 156 -9.40 17.84 9.66
CA LEU A 156 -8.42 18.50 8.78
C LEU A 156 -9.07 19.31 7.65
N GLY A 157 -10.31 18.96 7.31
CA GLY A 157 -10.97 19.42 6.09
C GLY A 157 -10.41 18.79 4.83
N GLY A 158 -11.24 18.67 3.79
CA GLY A 158 -10.92 17.91 2.59
C GLY A 158 -9.67 18.39 1.83
N LYS A 159 -9.42 19.70 1.80
CA LYS A 159 -8.22 20.27 1.11
C LYS A 159 -6.93 19.88 1.83
N SER A 160 -6.86 20.08 3.16
CA SER A 160 -5.67 19.76 3.96
C SER A 160 -5.44 18.26 4.02
N TRP A 161 -6.50 17.47 4.15
CA TRP A 161 -6.43 16.01 4.11
C TRP A 161 -5.84 15.51 2.77
N LYS A 162 -6.33 16.04 1.62
CA LYS A 162 -5.77 15.70 0.30
C LYS A 162 -4.30 16.11 0.17
N ARG A 163 -3.91 17.27 0.73
CA ARG A 163 -2.51 17.74 0.72
C ARG A 163 -1.62 16.78 1.52
N LEU A 164 -2.07 16.37 2.72
CA LEU A 164 -1.35 15.41 3.55
C LEU A 164 -1.18 14.07 2.81
N HIS A 165 -2.24 13.57 2.17
CA HIS A 165 -2.19 12.30 1.45
C HIS A 165 -1.31 12.32 0.19
N ARG A 166 -0.82 13.48 -0.26
CA ARG A 166 0.24 13.56 -1.28
C ARG A 166 1.60 13.03 -0.77
N LEU A 167 1.79 12.88 0.53
CA LEU A 167 2.97 12.22 1.10
C LEU A 167 3.12 10.76 0.62
N ALA A 168 2.08 10.17 0.05
CA ALA A 168 2.17 8.86 -0.59
C ALA A 168 3.21 8.82 -1.75
N TYR A 169 3.41 9.93 -2.47
CA TYR A 169 4.39 10.00 -3.55
C TYR A 169 5.84 9.96 -3.04
N PRO A 170 6.29 10.83 -2.11
CA PRO A 170 7.62 10.70 -1.54
C PRO A 170 7.79 9.39 -0.75
N ALA A 171 6.77 8.90 -0.07
CA ALA A 171 6.83 7.59 0.60
C ALA A 171 7.15 6.48 -0.42
N PHE A 172 6.46 6.45 -1.55
CA PHE A 172 6.71 5.50 -2.62
C PHE A 172 8.15 5.59 -3.14
N PHE A 173 8.66 6.79 -3.38
CA PHE A 173 10.05 7.00 -3.80
C PHE A 173 11.05 6.33 -2.84
N PHE A 174 10.91 6.58 -1.53
CA PHE A 174 11.78 5.97 -0.53
C PHE A 174 11.61 4.45 -0.43
N ILE A 175 10.40 3.93 -0.63
CA ILE A 175 10.14 2.49 -0.64
C ILE A 175 10.79 1.81 -1.85
N VAL A 176 10.76 2.44 -3.03
CA VAL A 176 11.46 1.92 -4.21
C VAL A 176 12.97 1.88 -3.96
N PHE A 177 13.55 2.93 -3.37
CA PHE A 177 14.96 2.93 -2.97
C PHE A 177 15.28 1.84 -1.95
N HIS A 178 14.41 1.68 -0.94
CA HIS A 178 14.54 0.60 0.03
C HIS A 178 14.57 -0.76 -0.65
N ARG A 179 13.61 -1.05 -1.52
CA ARG A 179 13.56 -2.32 -2.27
C ARG A 179 14.80 -2.52 -3.15
N PHE A 180 15.24 -1.47 -3.84
CA PHE A 180 16.42 -1.51 -4.68
C PHE A 180 17.68 -1.90 -3.88
N PHE A 181 17.93 -1.24 -2.75
CA PHE A 181 19.11 -1.52 -1.93
C PHE A 181 19.02 -2.85 -1.16
N MET A 182 17.82 -3.27 -0.74
CA MET A 182 17.63 -4.56 -0.07
C MET A 182 17.61 -5.73 -1.05
N GLY A 183 17.24 -5.51 -2.31
CA GLY A 183 17.13 -6.51 -3.36
C GLY A 183 18.38 -6.71 -4.21
N GLN A 184 19.52 -6.17 -3.82
CA GLN A 184 20.78 -6.21 -4.63
C GLN A 184 21.26 -7.62 -5.02
N SER A 185 20.69 -8.67 -4.46
CA SER A 185 20.96 -10.05 -4.88
C SER A 185 20.18 -10.51 -6.09
N THR A 186 19.15 -9.78 -6.50
CA THR A 186 18.31 -10.11 -7.65
C THR A 186 18.39 -9.01 -8.69
N GLN A 187 18.85 -9.36 -9.88
CA GLN A 187 19.00 -8.53 -11.08
C GLN A 187 17.68 -7.96 -11.62
N SER A 188 16.77 -7.53 -10.76
CA SER A 188 15.46 -7.03 -11.20
C SER A 188 15.54 -5.55 -11.58
N ILE A 189 15.30 -5.28 -12.84
CA ILE A 189 15.04 -3.96 -13.42
C ILE A 189 13.71 -3.37 -12.91
N GLU A 190 12.90 -4.17 -12.21
CA GLU A 190 11.56 -3.82 -11.71
C GLU A 190 11.48 -2.48 -10.95
N PRO A 191 12.36 -2.17 -9.99
CA PRO A 191 12.28 -0.89 -9.27
C PRO A 191 12.45 0.33 -10.16
N PHE A 192 13.24 0.22 -11.23
CA PHE A 192 13.43 1.30 -12.19
C PHE A 192 12.16 1.56 -13.02
N PHE A 193 11.49 0.50 -13.46
CA PHE A 193 10.19 0.62 -14.12
C PHE A 193 9.13 1.20 -13.18
N GLU A 194 9.12 0.85 -11.90
CA GLU A 194 8.21 1.42 -10.90
C GLU A 194 8.37 2.95 -10.80
N VAL A 195 9.61 3.46 -10.77
CA VAL A 195 9.89 4.91 -10.76
C VAL A 195 9.42 5.60 -12.04
N LEU A 196 9.73 5.01 -13.21
CA LEU A 196 9.29 5.57 -14.48
C LEU A 196 7.76 5.64 -14.61
N LEU A 197 7.09 4.58 -14.18
CA LEU A 197 5.63 4.52 -14.15
C LEU A 197 5.06 5.58 -13.20
N LEU A 198 5.67 5.78 -12.02
CA LEU A 198 5.25 6.80 -11.07
C LEU A 198 5.37 8.21 -11.67
N LEU A 199 6.51 8.53 -12.27
CA LEU A 199 6.72 9.84 -12.91
C LEU A 199 5.69 10.09 -14.02
N GLY A 200 5.44 9.08 -14.85
CA GLY A 200 4.40 9.15 -15.88
C GLY A 200 3.01 9.35 -15.31
N SER A 201 2.66 8.63 -14.23
CA SER A 201 1.34 8.76 -13.59
C SER A 201 1.15 10.10 -12.88
N TYR A 202 2.21 10.68 -12.32
CA TYR A 202 2.18 12.00 -11.71
C TYR A 202 1.87 13.10 -12.75
N GLU A 203 2.53 13.05 -13.91
CA GLU A 203 2.28 14.01 -14.99
C GLU A 203 0.85 13.90 -15.56
N ILE A 204 0.34 12.68 -15.76
CA ILE A 204 -1.04 12.44 -16.18
C ILE A 204 -2.03 12.97 -15.13
N GLY A 205 -1.79 12.71 -13.84
CA GLY A 205 -2.64 13.21 -12.76
C GLY A 205 -2.64 14.73 -12.63
N ARG A 206 -1.53 15.40 -12.97
CA ARG A 206 -1.39 16.85 -12.94
C ARG A 206 -2.12 17.53 -14.08
N ALA A 207 -2.20 16.88 -15.24
CA ALA A 207 -2.90 17.42 -16.43
C ALA A 207 -4.44 17.44 -16.27
N HIS A 208 -4.99 16.77 -15.24
CA HIS A 208 -6.44 16.64 -15.01
C HIS A 208 -6.94 17.34 -13.74
N VAL A 209 -6.12 18.18 -13.10
CA VAL A 209 -6.46 19.02 -11.95
C VAL A 209 -6.50 20.48 -12.36
#